data_f857a797996010e008dfb7328856d405
#
_entry.id   f857a797996010e008dfb7328856d405
#
_cell.length_a   1.000
_cell.length_b   1.000
_cell.length_c   1.000
_cell.angle_alpha   90.00
_cell.angle_beta   90.00
_cell.angle_gamma   90.00
#
_symmetry.space_group_name_H-M   'P 1'
#
loop_
_entity.id
_entity.type
_entity.pdbx_description
1 polymer ?
#
loop_
_entity_poly.entity_id
_entity_poly.type
_entity_poly.pdbx_seq_one_letter_code
_entity_poly.pdbx_strand_id
1 'polypeptide(L)'
;MALVTIVGAGFMGTATAWPLTDNGHTVRLVGTHLDGEIIRSCKEKRFHPRLQRELPVGVHPYFVEEVAQALDGAEIVVSGVNSSGARWIGRTIGPHLRPGQAVIAITKGLEADANGDLSILPDVVKAELPATIRERVPLAAVGGPCIAGELAGRRHTCVVFGSRDGQAVEGLAAAFRTSYYHVWTTTDLVGLEYCAALKNAYTVGVALAYGALQKAGGADAAGAQMHNLAAALFGQACTEMARLLEAVGGTRSFAFGLPGAGDMFVTCVGGRTVRLGTLLGKGHSMSEAREMLAGLTLEGAEIIRTMGRGIPRLVARGRLGAAEVPLLRRLVDIVVNGLPAEILLDAFFGGAARV
;
A
#
# COMPACT_ATOMS: atom_id res chain seq x y z
N MET A 1 -15.21 -4.83 24.10
CA MET A 1 -15.00 -3.45 23.61
C MET A 1 -13.56 -3.08 23.89
N ALA A 2 -12.84 -2.61 22.89
CA ALA A 2 -11.43 -2.22 23.03
C ALA A 2 -11.27 -0.71 22.77
N LEU A 3 -10.21 -0.12 23.32
CA LEU A 3 -9.76 1.21 22.98
C LEU A 3 -8.71 1.11 21.84
N VAL A 4 -8.98 1.73 20.72
CA VAL A 4 -8.12 1.70 19.54
C VAL A 4 -7.59 3.09 19.24
N THR A 5 -6.29 3.23 19.04
CA THR A 5 -5.70 4.51 18.61
C THR A 5 -5.21 4.42 17.19
N ILE A 6 -5.73 5.27 16.32
CA ILE A 6 -5.30 5.44 14.93
C ILE A 6 -4.38 6.65 14.86
N VAL A 7 -3.14 6.49 14.42
CA VAL A 7 -2.20 7.60 14.23
C VAL A 7 -1.98 7.83 12.73
N GLY A 8 -2.47 8.95 12.25
CA GLY A 8 -2.54 9.35 10.85
C GLY A 8 -3.99 9.53 10.38
N ALA A 9 -4.43 10.78 10.29
CA ALA A 9 -5.79 11.15 9.89
C ALA A 9 -5.95 11.31 8.36
N GLY A 10 -5.18 10.53 7.59
CA GLY A 10 -5.36 10.43 6.14
C GLY A 10 -6.62 9.67 5.75
N PHE A 11 -6.87 9.56 4.43
CA PHE A 11 -8.05 8.85 3.91
C PHE A 11 -8.25 7.46 4.52
N MET A 12 -7.23 6.61 4.40
CA MET A 12 -7.35 5.20 4.80
C MET A 12 -7.31 5.05 6.32
N GLY A 13 -6.41 5.80 7.02
CA GLY A 13 -6.35 5.80 8.48
C GLY A 13 -7.71 6.11 9.09
N THR A 14 -8.33 7.21 8.67
CA THR A 14 -9.67 7.57 9.18
C THR A 14 -10.74 6.55 8.78
N ALA A 15 -10.70 6.01 7.55
CA ALA A 15 -11.72 5.05 7.09
C ALA A 15 -11.76 3.77 7.93
N THR A 16 -10.62 3.35 8.53
CA THR A 16 -10.60 2.17 9.42
C THR A 16 -11.39 2.38 10.72
N ALA A 17 -11.73 3.61 11.07
CA ALA A 17 -12.56 3.88 12.24
C ALA A 17 -14.00 3.35 12.09
N TRP A 18 -14.53 3.23 10.85
CA TRP A 18 -15.90 2.74 10.65
C TRP A 18 -16.08 1.29 11.11
N PRO A 19 -15.34 0.29 10.59
CA PRO A 19 -15.51 -1.07 11.08
C PRO A 19 -15.23 -1.21 12.57
N LEU A 20 -14.29 -0.47 13.13
CA LEU A 20 -13.99 -0.50 14.56
C LEU A 20 -15.15 0.02 15.41
N THR A 21 -15.73 1.16 15.06
CA THR A 21 -16.87 1.73 15.80
C THR A 21 -18.14 0.93 15.60
N ASP A 22 -18.36 0.35 14.42
CA ASP A 22 -19.51 -0.53 14.16
C ASP A 22 -19.44 -1.83 14.99
N ASN A 23 -18.23 -2.26 15.40
CA ASN A 23 -18.01 -3.34 16.37
C ASN A 23 -18.06 -2.86 17.85
N GLY A 24 -18.42 -1.61 18.10
CA GLY A 24 -18.55 -1.04 19.44
C GLY A 24 -17.23 -0.65 20.10
N HIS A 25 -16.12 -0.57 19.34
CA HIS A 25 -14.84 -0.07 19.86
C HIS A 25 -14.85 1.45 19.99
N THR A 26 -14.11 1.97 20.97
CA THR A 26 -13.81 3.41 21.06
C THR A 26 -12.55 3.69 20.26
N VAL A 27 -12.60 4.70 19.39
CA VAL A 27 -11.48 5.07 18.50
C VAL A 27 -10.96 6.45 18.84
N ARG A 28 -9.67 6.58 19.08
CA ARG A 28 -8.93 7.84 19.15
C ARG A 28 -8.20 8.06 17.83
N LEU A 29 -8.57 9.12 17.11
CA LEU A 29 -7.97 9.47 15.82
C LEU A 29 -6.95 10.59 16.01
N VAL A 30 -5.68 10.28 15.93
CA VAL A 30 -4.58 11.24 16.07
C VAL A 30 -4.10 11.69 14.70
N GLY A 31 -4.00 13.00 14.49
CA GLY A 31 -3.36 13.56 13.31
C GLY A 31 -1.84 13.40 13.33
N THR A 32 -1.21 13.56 12.18
CA THR A 32 0.22 13.83 12.07
C THR A 32 0.45 15.35 12.02
N HIS A 33 1.73 15.77 11.97
CA HIS A 33 2.09 17.18 11.72
C HIS A 33 1.55 17.73 10.38
N LEU A 34 1.05 16.86 9.47
CA LEU A 34 0.42 17.25 8.20
C LEU A 34 -1.10 17.32 8.26
N ASP A 35 -1.72 16.88 9.35
CA ASP A 35 -3.17 16.68 9.45
C ASP A 35 -3.88 17.70 10.34
N GLY A 36 -3.21 18.80 10.74
CA GLY A 36 -3.73 19.77 11.70
C GLY A 36 -5.11 20.35 11.33
N GLU A 37 -5.33 20.70 10.05
CA GLU A 37 -6.62 21.22 9.58
C GLU A 37 -7.70 20.12 9.57
N ILE A 38 -7.31 18.90 9.23
CA ILE A 38 -8.23 17.75 9.25
C ILE A 38 -8.73 17.53 10.69
N ILE A 39 -7.81 17.46 11.65
CA ILE A 39 -8.15 17.22 13.06
C ILE A 39 -9.00 18.38 13.62
N ARG A 40 -8.69 19.62 13.27
CA ARG A 40 -9.51 20.78 13.67
C ARG A 40 -10.94 20.62 13.18
N SER A 41 -11.15 20.33 11.91
CA SER A 41 -12.49 20.09 11.35
C SER A 41 -13.20 18.92 12.04
N CYS A 42 -12.46 17.83 12.33
CA CYS A 42 -12.99 16.68 13.04
C CYS A 42 -13.41 17.02 14.49
N LYS A 43 -12.63 17.86 15.21
CA LYS A 43 -12.96 18.31 16.57
C LYS A 43 -14.17 19.25 16.60
N GLU A 44 -14.22 20.23 15.71
CA GLU A 44 -15.23 21.27 15.71
C GLU A 44 -16.56 20.85 15.08
N LYS A 45 -16.49 20.08 13.99
CA LYS A 45 -17.65 19.78 13.12
C LYS A 45 -17.95 18.29 13.02
N ARG A 46 -17.17 17.44 13.66
CA ARG A 46 -17.19 15.96 13.47
C ARG A 46 -17.10 15.54 11.99
N PHE A 47 -16.49 16.36 11.13
CA PHE A 47 -16.45 16.18 9.69
C PHE A 47 -15.01 16.04 9.19
N HIS A 48 -14.75 14.97 8.42
CA HIS A 48 -13.45 14.76 7.79
C HIS A 48 -13.43 15.37 6.37
N PRO A 49 -12.70 16.48 6.14
CA PRO A 49 -12.84 17.28 4.91
C PRO A 49 -12.38 16.58 3.65
N ARG A 50 -11.42 15.65 3.74
CA ARG A 50 -10.96 14.89 2.58
C ARG A 50 -11.86 13.67 2.26
N LEU A 51 -12.36 12.96 3.27
CA LEU A 51 -13.33 11.87 3.08
C LEU A 51 -14.72 12.36 2.74
N GLN A 52 -15.01 13.66 2.97
CA GLN A 52 -16.34 14.26 2.82
C GLN A 52 -17.42 13.49 3.60
N ARG A 53 -17.10 13.15 4.87
CA ARG A 53 -17.97 12.36 5.75
C ARG A 53 -17.91 12.85 7.19
N GLU A 54 -19.03 12.70 7.87
CA GLU A 54 -19.07 12.83 9.32
C GLU A 54 -18.39 11.63 9.98
N LEU A 55 -17.66 11.87 11.06
CA LEU A 55 -17.03 10.82 11.85
C LEU A 55 -18.10 10.03 12.64
N PRO A 56 -17.94 8.70 12.75
CA PRO A 56 -18.76 7.90 13.65
C PRO A 56 -18.71 8.42 15.09
N VAL A 57 -19.81 8.26 15.85
CA VAL A 57 -19.96 8.79 17.22
C VAL A 57 -18.82 8.35 18.15
N GLY A 58 -18.35 7.11 18.04
CA GLY A 58 -17.25 6.56 18.84
C GLY A 58 -15.85 7.04 18.49
N VAL A 59 -15.70 8.00 17.55
CA VAL A 59 -14.39 8.55 17.14
C VAL A 59 -14.11 9.86 17.86
N HIS A 60 -12.95 9.92 18.52
CA HIS A 60 -12.45 11.10 19.26
C HIS A 60 -11.16 11.61 18.62
N PRO A 61 -11.15 12.81 18.00
CA PRO A 61 -9.97 13.36 17.33
C PRO A 61 -8.99 14.02 18.31
N TYR A 62 -7.68 13.83 18.02
CA TYR A 62 -6.54 14.35 18.78
C TYR A 62 -5.53 15.01 17.85
N PHE A 63 -4.91 16.11 18.29
CA PHE A 63 -3.73 16.63 17.60
C PHE A 63 -2.50 15.77 17.85
N VAL A 64 -1.46 15.95 17.06
CA VAL A 64 -0.22 15.14 17.19
C VAL A 64 0.46 15.32 18.55
N GLU A 65 0.36 16.49 19.15
CA GLU A 65 0.89 16.84 20.47
C GLU A 65 0.18 16.05 21.60
N GLU A 66 -1.03 15.59 21.35
CA GLU A 66 -1.86 14.81 22.28
C GLU A 66 -1.64 13.28 22.13
N VAL A 67 -0.65 12.85 21.32
CA VAL A 67 -0.44 11.43 20.99
C VAL A 67 -0.22 10.54 22.23
N ALA A 68 0.51 11.03 23.22
CA ALA A 68 0.73 10.31 24.48
C ALA A 68 -0.59 10.01 25.20
N GLN A 69 -1.47 11.01 25.33
CA GLN A 69 -2.80 10.86 25.90
C GLN A 69 -3.67 9.92 25.06
N ALA A 70 -3.57 10.03 23.73
CA ALA A 70 -4.35 9.18 22.83
C ALA A 70 -3.91 7.71 22.86
N LEU A 71 -2.66 7.41 23.19
CA LEU A 71 -2.12 6.05 23.31
C LEU A 71 -2.31 5.45 24.69
N ASP A 72 -2.57 6.27 25.73
CA ASP A 72 -2.78 5.77 27.07
C ASP A 72 -4.03 4.88 27.13
N GLY A 73 -3.86 3.66 27.64
CA GLY A 73 -4.91 2.65 27.72
C GLY A 73 -5.28 2.00 26.37
N ALA A 74 -4.71 2.40 25.24
CA ALA A 74 -5.00 1.76 23.95
C ALA A 74 -4.61 0.28 23.96
N GLU A 75 -5.47 -0.57 23.42
CA GLU A 75 -5.24 -2.01 23.25
C GLU A 75 -4.71 -2.34 21.84
N ILE A 76 -5.12 -1.57 20.86
CA ILE A 76 -4.71 -1.70 19.46
C ILE A 76 -4.23 -0.34 18.97
N VAL A 77 -3.13 -0.33 18.20
CA VAL A 77 -2.64 0.86 17.52
C VAL A 77 -2.66 0.64 16.02
N VAL A 78 -3.26 1.58 15.29
CA VAL A 78 -3.29 1.57 13.82
C VAL A 78 -2.33 2.66 13.31
N SER A 79 -1.35 2.25 12.51
CA SER A 79 -0.46 3.17 11.81
C SER A 79 -1.08 3.56 10.47
N GLY A 80 -1.59 4.80 10.39
CA GLY A 80 -2.26 5.39 9.22
C GLY A 80 -1.40 6.37 8.43
N VAL A 81 -0.08 6.37 8.63
CA VAL A 81 0.86 7.24 7.92
C VAL A 81 1.17 6.74 6.49
N ASN A 82 1.80 7.56 5.66
CA ASN A 82 2.36 7.12 4.38
C ASN A 82 3.71 6.39 4.56
N SER A 83 4.27 5.83 3.48
CA SER A 83 5.53 5.06 3.53
C SER A 83 6.71 5.87 4.07
N SER A 84 6.82 7.16 3.74
CA SER A 84 7.87 8.03 4.26
C SER A 84 7.75 8.30 5.77
N GLY A 85 6.57 8.10 6.35
CA GLY A 85 6.29 8.23 7.77
C GLY A 85 6.61 6.98 8.61
N ALA A 86 7.07 5.87 8.02
CA ALA A 86 7.27 4.60 8.74
C ALA A 86 8.26 4.72 9.91
N ARG A 87 9.37 5.41 9.72
CA ARG A 87 10.33 5.64 10.82
C ARG A 87 9.79 6.63 11.85
N TRP A 88 9.13 7.69 11.38
CA TRP A 88 8.51 8.67 12.27
C TRP A 88 7.48 8.03 13.19
N ILE A 89 6.59 7.19 12.65
CA ILE A 89 5.56 6.56 13.48
C ILE A 89 6.16 5.63 14.54
N GLY A 90 7.20 4.83 14.19
CA GLY A 90 7.89 3.99 15.15
C GLY A 90 8.46 4.77 16.34
N ARG A 91 9.12 5.91 16.07
CA ARG A 91 9.64 6.82 17.10
C ARG A 91 8.55 7.47 17.93
N THR A 92 7.44 7.84 17.28
CA THR A 92 6.33 8.57 17.93
C THR A 92 5.52 7.68 18.87
N ILE A 93 5.15 6.46 18.43
CA ILE A 93 4.35 5.57 19.26
C ILE A 93 5.20 4.74 20.22
N GLY A 94 6.44 4.40 19.83
CA GLY A 94 7.30 3.48 20.56
C GLY A 94 7.43 3.74 22.07
N PRO A 95 7.67 4.98 22.54
CA PRO A 95 7.75 5.30 23.95
C PRO A 95 6.48 5.03 24.77
N HIS A 96 5.33 4.92 24.11
CA HIS A 96 4.01 4.77 24.73
C HIS A 96 3.43 3.35 24.57
N LEU A 97 4.08 2.47 23.79
CA LEU A 97 3.63 1.10 23.60
C LEU A 97 3.96 0.23 24.82
N ARG A 98 3.14 -0.79 24.99
CA ARG A 98 3.30 -1.83 26.03
C ARG A 98 3.58 -3.19 25.39
N PRO A 99 4.31 -4.08 26.07
CA PRO A 99 4.49 -5.45 25.62
C PRO A 99 3.15 -6.16 25.36
N GLY A 100 3.04 -6.83 24.20
CA GLY A 100 1.82 -7.52 23.79
C GLY A 100 0.80 -6.63 23.04
N GLN A 101 0.95 -5.31 23.08
CA GLN A 101 0.08 -4.40 22.36
C GLN A 101 0.34 -4.49 20.84
N ALA A 102 -0.69 -4.87 20.08
CA ALA A 102 -0.56 -5.05 18.65
C ALA A 102 -0.59 -3.71 17.89
N VAL A 103 0.31 -3.58 16.92
CA VAL A 103 0.34 -2.44 15.98
C VAL A 103 0.06 -2.96 14.58
N ILE A 104 -0.97 -2.44 13.91
CA ILE A 104 -1.27 -2.75 12.50
C ILE A 104 -1.00 -1.56 11.60
N ALA A 105 -0.16 -1.76 10.58
CA ALA A 105 0.11 -0.77 9.55
C ALA A 105 -0.87 -0.94 8.38
N ILE A 106 -1.51 0.17 7.99
CA ILE A 106 -2.27 0.24 6.73
C ILE A 106 -1.44 0.85 5.60
N THR A 107 -0.21 1.23 5.91
CA THR A 107 0.78 1.78 4.99
C THR A 107 1.30 0.66 4.09
N LYS A 108 1.46 0.95 2.81
CA LYS A 108 1.99 0.01 1.81
C LYS A 108 3.32 0.52 1.30
N GLY A 109 4.32 -0.34 1.24
CA GLY A 109 5.62 0.06 0.73
C GLY A 109 6.76 -0.86 1.12
N LEU A 110 7.91 -0.60 0.52
CA LEU A 110 9.19 -1.24 0.82
C LEU A 110 10.25 -0.17 0.99
N GLU A 111 11.26 -0.45 1.77
CA GLU A 111 12.46 0.36 1.88
C GLU A 111 13.67 -0.43 1.37
N ALA A 112 14.58 0.23 0.65
CA ALA A 112 15.88 -0.34 0.27
C ALA A 112 16.99 0.44 0.98
N ASP A 113 17.90 -0.27 1.62
CA ASP A 113 19.10 0.33 2.22
C ASP A 113 20.13 0.74 1.14
N ALA A 114 21.29 1.25 1.58
CA ALA A 114 22.38 1.66 0.69
C ALA A 114 22.95 0.50 -0.16
N ASN A 115 22.84 -0.74 0.32
CA ASN A 115 23.30 -1.94 -0.36
C ASN A 115 22.22 -2.56 -1.28
N GLY A 116 21.01 -2.01 -1.29
CA GLY A 116 19.85 -2.56 -2.00
C GLY A 116 19.12 -3.70 -1.27
N ASP A 117 19.43 -3.92 0.01
CA ASP A 117 18.67 -4.88 0.81
C ASP A 117 17.28 -4.32 1.13
N LEU A 118 16.25 -5.11 0.80
CA LEU A 118 14.85 -4.70 0.91
C LEU A 118 14.28 -5.05 2.28
N SER A 119 13.55 -4.12 2.86
CA SER A 119 12.81 -4.28 4.12
C SER A 119 11.34 -3.95 3.93
N ILE A 120 10.45 -4.74 4.55
CA ILE A 120 9.03 -4.42 4.66
C ILE A 120 8.82 -3.31 5.70
N LEU A 121 7.78 -2.49 5.54
CA LEU A 121 7.57 -1.34 6.43
C LEU A 121 7.31 -1.72 7.89
N PRO A 122 6.64 -2.82 8.24
CA PRO A 122 6.58 -3.27 9.63
C PRO A 122 7.95 -3.48 10.28
N ASP A 123 8.96 -4.00 9.55
CA ASP A 123 10.32 -4.16 10.07
C ASP A 123 11.02 -2.81 10.24
N VAL A 124 10.76 -1.85 9.35
CA VAL A 124 11.24 -0.46 9.48
C VAL A 124 10.66 0.20 10.73
N VAL A 125 9.36 0.05 10.98
CA VAL A 125 8.70 0.55 12.19
C VAL A 125 9.29 -0.14 13.42
N LYS A 126 9.44 -1.48 13.38
CA LYS A 126 9.99 -2.28 14.49
C LYS A 126 11.40 -1.81 14.89
N ALA A 127 12.24 -1.47 13.92
CA ALA A 127 13.60 -1.01 14.18
C ALA A 127 13.66 0.30 14.98
N GLU A 128 12.64 1.14 14.89
CA GLU A 128 12.53 2.42 15.60
C GLU A 128 11.89 2.28 17.00
N LEU A 129 11.35 1.11 17.37
CA LEU A 129 10.80 0.88 18.71
C LEU A 129 11.91 0.77 19.75
N PRO A 130 11.67 1.18 21.01
CA PRO A 130 12.62 0.97 22.11
C PRO A 130 13.04 -0.50 22.23
N ALA A 131 14.32 -0.75 22.41
CA ALA A 131 14.88 -2.11 22.49
C ALA A 131 14.21 -2.98 23.56
N THR A 132 13.75 -2.37 24.64
CA THR A 132 13.08 -3.03 25.77
C THR A 132 11.74 -3.68 25.43
N ILE A 133 11.05 -3.19 24.38
CA ILE A 133 9.72 -3.69 23.99
C ILE A 133 9.69 -4.24 22.57
N ARG A 134 10.67 -3.92 21.72
CA ARG A 134 10.70 -4.18 20.28
C ARG A 134 10.27 -5.61 19.90
N GLU A 135 10.80 -6.61 20.62
CA GLU A 135 10.50 -8.02 20.35
C GLU A 135 9.16 -8.49 20.93
N ARG A 136 8.52 -7.67 21.76
CA ARG A 136 7.27 -8.00 22.45
C ARG A 136 6.06 -7.24 21.92
N VAL A 137 6.23 -6.43 20.87
CA VAL A 137 5.15 -5.71 20.18
C VAL A 137 4.89 -6.42 18.85
N PRO A 138 3.77 -7.13 18.69
CA PRO A 138 3.38 -7.73 17.43
C PRO A 138 3.10 -6.65 16.39
N LEU A 139 3.79 -6.74 15.24
CA LEU A 139 3.54 -5.87 14.10
C LEU A 139 2.72 -6.62 13.05
N ALA A 140 1.70 -5.97 12.54
CA ALA A 140 0.83 -6.48 11.49
C ALA A 140 0.69 -5.48 10.35
N ALA A 141 0.22 -5.96 9.20
CA ALA A 141 -0.09 -5.14 8.04
C ALA A 141 -1.38 -5.61 7.35
N VAL A 142 -1.89 -4.79 6.43
CA VAL A 142 -3.08 -5.11 5.63
C VAL A 142 -2.79 -5.03 4.14
N GLY A 143 -3.18 -6.06 3.40
CA GLY A 143 -3.17 -6.11 1.94
C GLY A 143 -4.53 -6.50 1.38
N GLY A 144 -4.82 -6.08 0.14
CA GLY A 144 -6.06 -6.39 -0.54
C GLY A 144 -6.84 -5.14 -0.99
N PRO A 145 -7.89 -5.34 -1.80
CA PRO A 145 -8.70 -4.26 -2.38
C PRO A 145 -9.47 -3.51 -1.30
N CYS A 146 -9.08 -2.29 -1.03
CA CYS A 146 -9.72 -1.44 -0.05
C CYS A 146 -9.59 0.03 -0.43
N ILE A 147 -10.67 0.64 -0.88
CA ILE A 147 -10.78 2.07 -1.14
C ILE A 147 -11.39 2.75 0.09
N ALA A 148 -10.73 3.78 0.61
CA ALA A 148 -11.13 4.44 1.85
C ALA A 148 -12.58 4.94 1.85
N GLY A 149 -13.03 5.55 0.75
CA GLY A 149 -14.41 6.03 0.62
C GLY A 149 -15.45 4.91 0.59
N GLU A 150 -15.10 3.75 0.06
CA GLU A 150 -15.96 2.56 0.03
C GLU A 150 -16.05 1.92 1.41
N LEU A 151 -14.91 1.77 2.11
CA LEU A 151 -14.88 1.26 3.48
C LEU A 151 -15.71 2.15 4.42
N ALA A 152 -15.48 3.47 4.38
CA ALA A 152 -16.28 4.43 5.14
C ALA A 152 -17.77 4.48 4.71
N GLY A 153 -18.06 4.08 3.47
CA GLY A 153 -19.40 3.88 2.94
C GLY A 153 -20.01 2.51 3.26
N ARG A 154 -19.35 1.68 4.06
CA ARG A 154 -19.76 0.31 4.44
C ARG A 154 -20.02 -0.58 3.22
N ARG A 155 -19.22 -0.43 2.15
CA ARG A 155 -19.25 -1.32 0.98
C ARG A 155 -18.46 -2.59 1.28
N HIS A 156 -18.90 -3.72 0.74
CA HIS A 156 -18.19 -4.99 0.90
C HIS A 156 -16.72 -4.85 0.48
N THR A 157 -15.85 -5.11 1.42
CA THR A 157 -14.39 -4.98 1.27
C THR A 157 -13.74 -6.25 1.81
N CYS A 158 -12.85 -6.85 1.03
CA CYS A 158 -12.17 -8.10 1.36
C CYS A 158 -10.67 -7.86 1.44
N VAL A 159 -10.05 -8.13 2.59
CA VAL A 159 -8.63 -7.90 2.84
C VAL A 159 -7.99 -9.07 3.59
N VAL A 160 -6.66 -9.09 3.58
CA VAL A 160 -5.85 -10.01 4.38
C VAL A 160 -5.05 -9.19 5.38
N PHE A 161 -5.13 -9.56 6.66
CA PHE A 161 -4.23 -9.08 7.70
C PHE A 161 -3.08 -10.07 7.86
N GLY A 162 -1.86 -9.58 7.96
CA GLY A 162 -0.67 -10.40 8.13
C GLY A 162 0.14 -9.97 9.36
N SER A 163 0.63 -10.95 10.12
CA SER A 163 1.60 -10.75 11.19
C SER A 163 2.40 -12.03 11.41
N ARG A 164 3.66 -11.93 11.81
CA ARG A 164 4.43 -13.10 12.22
C ARG A 164 3.88 -13.75 13.53
N ASP A 165 3.06 -13.00 14.27
CA ASP A 165 2.33 -13.48 15.46
C ASP A 165 0.89 -13.84 15.05
N GLY A 166 0.62 -15.16 14.95
CA GLY A 166 -0.67 -15.69 14.55
C GLY A 166 -1.81 -15.34 15.52
N GLN A 167 -1.53 -15.27 16.83
CA GLN A 167 -2.54 -14.91 17.83
C GLN A 167 -2.90 -13.43 17.74
N ALA A 168 -1.90 -12.58 17.59
CA ALA A 168 -2.10 -11.14 17.44
C ALA A 168 -2.91 -10.80 16.17
N VAL A 169 -2.62 -11.46 15.03
CA VAL A 169 -3.35 -11.18 13.78
C VAL A 169 -4.80 -11.63 13.85
N GLU A 170 -5.10 -12.75 14.51
CA GLU A 170 -6.49 -13.18 14.72
C GLU A 170 -7.25 -12.22 15.63
N GLY A 171 -6.63 -11.75 16.73
CA GLY A 171 -7.21 -10.74 17.60
C GLY A 171 -7.51 -9.43 16.86
N LEU A 172 -6.57 -8.96 16.02
CA LEU A 172 -6.77 -7.81 15.15
C LEU A 172 -7.92 -8.05 14.18
N ALA A 173 -7.93 -9.19 13.48
CA ALA A 173 -8.99 -9.50 12.52
C ALA A 173 -10.37 -9.54 13.19
N ALA A 174 -10.49 -10.11 14.39
CA ALA A 174 -11.73 -10.13 15.16
C ALA A 174 -12.23 -8.72 15.50
N ALA A 175 -11.32 -7.79 15.86
CA ALA A 175 -11.68 -6.41 16.16
C ALA A 175 -12.23 -5.64 14.93
N PHE A 176 -11.78 -5.98 13.73
CA PHE A 176 -12.13 -5.26 12.50
C PHE A 176 -13.24 -5.92 11.68
N ARG A 177 -13.48 -7.24 11.79
CA ARG A 177 -14.49 -7.94 10.97
C ARG A 177 -15.89 -7.39 11.23
N THR A 178 -16.61 -7.06 10.15
CA THR A 178 -18.03 -6.67 10.16
C THR A 178 -18.78 -7.41 9.06
N SER A 179 -20.08 -7.14 8.90
CA SER A 179 -20.88 -7.68 7.79
C SER A 179 -20.42 -7.19 6.41
N TYR A 180 -19.59 -6.14 6.35
CA TYR A 180 -19.08 -5.54 5.11
C TYR A 180 -17.55 -5.49 5.01
N TYR A 181 -16.82 -5.64 6.12
CA TYR A 181 -15.35 -5.69 6.13
C TYR A 181 -14.89 -7.10 6.45
N HIS A 182 -14.56 -7.85 5.42
CA HIS A 182 -14.20 -9.25 5.49
C HIS A 182 -12.68 -9.37 5.60
N VAL A 183 -12.20 -9.94 6.70
CA VAL A 183 -10.77 -10.03 6.99
C VAL A 183 -10.35 -11.48 7.07
N TRP A 184 -9.42 -11.91 6.23
CA TRP A 184 -8.66 -13.15 6.36
C TRP A 184 -7.33 -12.86 7.01
N THR A 185 -6.64 -13.89 7.48
CA THR A 185 -5.39 -13.76 8.22
C THR A 185 -4.30 -14.60 7.61
N THR A 186 -3.05 -14.19 7.81
CA THR A 186 -1.85 -14.92 7.41
C THR A 186 -0.68 -14.66 8.37
N THR A 187 0.23 -15.61 8.49
CA THR A 187 1.53 -15.41 9.15
C THR A 187 2.62 -14.98 8.17
N ASP A 188 2.38 -15.04 6.85
CA ASP A 188 3.30 -14.53 5.83
C ASP A 188 3.17 -13.01 5.66
N LEU A 189 3.72 -12.28 6.62
CA LEU A 189 3.77 -10.82 6.60
C LEU A 189 4.64 -10.30 5.43
N VAL A 190 5.71 -11.04 5.07
CA VAL A 190 6.62 -10.63 3.99
C VAL A 190 5.90 -10.67 2.63
N GLY A 191 5.27 -11.81 2.31
CA GLY A 191 4.54 -11.97 1.06
C GLY A 191 3.39 -10.97 0.93
N LEU A 192 2.66 -10.71 2.03
CA LEU A 192 1.58 -9.73 2.07
C LEU A 192 2.07 -8.32 1.73
N GLU A 193 3.14 -7.86 2.39
CA GLU A 193 3.70 -6.52 2.22
C GLU A 193 4.32 -6.32 0.83
N TYR A 194 5.01 -7.34 0.29
CA TYR A 194 5.51 -7.27 -1.07
C TYR A 194 4.38 -7.12 -2.10
N CYS A 195 3.30 -7.89 -1.99
CA CYS A 195 2.13 -7.72 -2.85
C CYS A 195 1.54 -6.32 -2.74
N ALA A 196 1.31 -5.86 -1.51
CA ALA A 196 0.71 -4.56 -1.24
C ALA A 196 1.55 -3.39 -1.78
N ALA A 197 2.88 -3.52 -1.80
CA ALA A 197 3.79 -2.54 -2.38
C ALA A 197 3.84 -2.64 -3.92
N LEU A 198 4.14 -3.83 -4.45
CA LEU A 198 4.38 -4.07 -5.86
C LEU A 198 3.17 -3.78 -6.75
N LYS A 199 1.94 -3.97 -6.25
CA LYS A 199 0.73 -3.63 -7.00
C LYS A 199 0.73 -2.19 -7.50
N ASN A 200 1.31 -1.25 -6.74
CA ASN A 200 1.42 0.15 -7.15
C ASN A 200 2.42 0.34 -8.30
N ALA A 201 3.56 -0.35 -8.27
CA ALA A 201 4.52 -0.32 -9.37
C ALA A 201 3.90 -0.90 -10.65
N TYR A 202 3.29 -2.07 -10.56
CA TYR A 202 2.71 -2.75 -11.72
C TYR A 202 1.46 -2.04 -12.27
N THR A 203 0.68 -1.35 -11.42
CA THR A 203 -0.41 -0.49 -11.91
C THR A 203 0.12 0.63 -12.83
N VAL A 204 1.30 1.20 -12.56
CA VAL A 204 1.94 2.14 -13.50
C VAL A 204 2.16 1.45 -14.85
N GLY A 205 2.66 0.20 -14.84
CA GLY A 205 2.88 -0.58 -16.05
C GLY A 205 1.60 -0.85 -16.85
N VAL A 206 0.54 -1.30 -16.19
CA VAL A 206 -0.78 -1.52 -16.83
C VAL A 206 -1.31 -0.23 -17.44
N ALA A 207 -1.17 0.89 -16.74
CA ALA A 207 -1.66 2.19 -17.17
C ALA A 207 -0.88 2.79 -18.36
N LEU A 208 0.30 2.26 -18.72
CA LEU A 208 0.97 2.62 -19.97
C LEU A 208 0.07 2.35 -21.18
N ALA A 209 -0.74 1.29 -21.14
CA ALA A 209 -1.71 0.98 -22.21
C ALA A 209 -2.76 2.09 -22.39
N TYR A 210 -3.23 2.69 -21.29
CA TYR A 210 -4.19 3.79 -21.33
C TYR A 210 -3.55 5.05 -21.92
N GLY A 211 -2.30 5.31 -21.61
CA GLY A 211 -1.51 6.39 -22.20
C GLY A 211 -1.25 6.18 -23.69
N ALA A 212 -0.90 4.95 -24.09
CA ALA A 212 -0.70 4.59 -25.49
C ALA A 212 -2.00 4.78 -26.31
N LEU A 213 -3.17 4.44 -25.74
CA LEU A 213 -4.47 4.72 -26.36
C LEU A 213 -4.67 6.23 -26.59
N GLN A 214 -4.39 7.05 -25.57
CA GLN A 214 -4.51 8.51 -25.69
C GLN A 214 -3.54 9.09 -26.72
N LYS A 215 -2.31 8.56 -26.79
CA LYS A 215 -1.32 8.96 -27.80
C LYS A 215 -1.75 8.61 -29.22
N ALA A 216 -2.48 7.51 -29.38
CA ALA A 216 -3.06 7.09 -30.67
C ALA A 216 -4.35 7.85 -31.05
N GLY A 217 -4.80 8.82 -30.27
CA GLY A 217 -6.00 9.61 -30.54
C GLY A 217 -7.29 9.09 -29.88
N GLY A 218 -7.20 8.10 -29.02
CA GLY A 218 -8.34 7.46 -28.34
C GLY A 218 -8.85 6.22 -29.06
N ALA A 219 -10.08 5.80 -28.76
CA ALA A 219 -10.74 4.69 -29.45
C ALA A 219 -11.00 5.07 -30.94
N ASP A 220 -10.90 4.08 -31.80
CA ASP A 220 -11.24 4.27 -33.22
C ASP A 220 -12.76 4.42 -33.44
N ALA A 221 -13.18 4.60 -34.68
CA ALA A 221 -14.60 4.78 -35.03
C ALA A 221 -15.48 3.55 -34.69
N ALA A 222 -14.88 2.37 -34.54
CA ALA A 222 -15.54 1.14 -34.14
C ALA A 222 -15.49 0.91 -32.61
N GLY A 223 -14.85 1.81 -31.85
CA GLY A 223 -14.71 1.76 -30.41
C GLY A 223 -13.58 0.87 -29.91
N ALA A 224 -12.62 0.46 -30.76
CA ALA A 224 -11.48 -0.33 -30.36
C ALA A 224 -10.57 0.44 -29.39
N GLN A 225 -10.23 -0.18 -28.28
CA GLN A 225 -9.40 0.36 -27.22
C GLN A 225 -8.15 -0.50 -27.02
N MET A 226 -7.38 -0.26 -25.96
CA MET A 226 -6.20 -1.06 -25.61
C MET A 226 -6.43 -1.99 -24.41
N HIS A 227 -7.64 -2.52 -24.26
CA HIS A 227 -7.96 -3.43 -23.17
C HIS A 227 -7.14 -4.74 -23.21
N ASN A 228 -6.90 -5.29 -24.42
CA ASN A 228 -6.08 -6.49 -24.57
C ASN A 228 -4.64 -6.25 -24.10
N LEU A 229 -4.07 -5.10 -24.43
CA LEU A 229 -2.72 -4.72 -23.97
C LEU A 229 -2.70 -4.53 -22.44
N ALA A 230 -3.68 -3.81 -21.89
CA ALA A 230 -3.78 -3.60 -20.45
C ALA A 230 -3.91 -4.95 -19.70
N ALA A 231 -4.73 -5.88 -20.22
CA ALA A 231 -4.90 -7.22 -19.66
C ALA A 231 -3.62 -8.06 -19.74
N ALA A 232 -2.90 -7.99 -20.86
CA ALA A 232 -1.61 -8.67 -21.02
C ALA A 232 -0.58 -8.16 -20.00
N LEU A 233 -0.46 -6.84 -19.84
CA LEU A 233 0.44 -6.22 -18.85
C LEU A 233 0.02 -6.57 -17.41
N PHE A 234 -1.27 -6.66 -17.12
CA PHE A 234 -1.78 -7.12 -15.84
C PHE A 234 -1.40 -8.58 -15.55
N GLY A 235 -1.58 -9.47 -16.52
CA GLY A 235 -1.17 -10.87 -16.41
C GLY A 235 0.34 -11.02 -16.18
N GLN A 236 1.16 -10.28 -16.94
CA GLN A 236 2.60 -10.24 -16.75
C GLN A 236 2.97 -9.72 -15.35
N ALA A 237 2.31 -8.69 -14.88
CA ALA A 237 2.52 -8.16 -13.54
C ALA A 237 2.27 -9.20 -12.44
N CYS A 238 1.18 -9.98 -12.55
CA CYS A 238 0.91 -11.08 -11.61
C CYS A 238 2.00 -12.16 -11.65
N THR A 239 2.48 -12.51 -12.84
CA THR A 239 3.55 -13.50 -13.02
C THR A 239 4.86 -13.03 -12.39
N GLU A 240 5.27 -11.80 -12.63
CA GLU A 240 6.49 -11.21 -12.05
C GLU A 240 6.37 -11.05 -10.54
N MET A 241 5.20 -10.63 -10.04
CA MET A 241 4.93 -10.54 -8.61
C MET A 241 5.10 -11.92 -7.94
N ALA A 242 4.59 -12.99 -8.56
CA ALA A 242 4.76 -14.35 -8.05
C ALA A 242 6.24 -14.76 -7.98
N ARG A 243 7.05 -14.40 -8.97
CA ARG A 243 8.51 -14.66 -8.97
C ARG A 243 9.24 -13.88 -7.90
N LEU A 244 8.87 -12.60 -7.69
CA LEU A 244 9.44 -11.79 -6.62
C LEU A 244 9.09 -12.33 -5.23
N LEU A 245 7.85 -12.79 -5.04
CA LEU A 245 7.45 -13.44 -3.78
C LEU A 245 8.32 -14.68 -3.48
N GLU A 246 8.52 -15.54 -4.45
CA GLU A 246 9.43 -16.71 -4.30
C GLU A 246 10.85 -16.25 -3.93
N ALA A 247 11.36 -15.23 -4.61
CA ALA A 247 12.71 -14.71 -4.37
C ALA A 247 12.92 -14.20 -2.94
N VAL A 248 11.85 -13.71 -2.28
CA VAL A 248 11.92 -13.20 -0.90
C VAL A 248 11.38 -14.17 0.15
N GLY A 249 10.96 -15.38 -0.27
CA GLY A 249 10.43 -16.41 0.64
C GLY A 249 8.97 -16.17 1.04
N GLY A 250 8.22 -15.39 0.26
CA GLY A 250 6.80 -15.16 0.44
C GLY A 250 5.91 -16.16 -0.31
N THR A 251 4.64 -16.19 0.04
CA THR A 251 3.63 -17.07 -0.53
C THR A 251 3.27 -16.67 -1.97
N ARG A 252 3.71 -17.45 -2.94
CA ARG A 252 3.51 -17.19 -4.38
C ARG A 252 2.04 -16.92 -4.76
N SER A 253 1.09 -17.66 -4.18
CA SER A 253 -0.34 -17.53 -4.52
C SER A 253 -0.93 -16.17 -4.17
N PHE A 254 -0.30 -15.38 -3.29
CA PHE A 254 -0.74 -14.02 -2.98
C PHE A 254 -0.72 -13.09 -4.20
N ALA A 255 0.17 -13.34 -5.17
CA ALA A 255 0.21 -12.59 -6.41
C ALA A 255 -1.11 -12.64 -7.18
N PHE A 256 -1.81 -13.77 -7.13
CA PHE A 256 -3.06 -14.03 -7.85
C PHE A 256 -4.31 -13.84 -6.96
N GLY A 257 -4.13 -13.65 -5.66
CA GLY A 257 -5.19 -13.47 -4.66
C GLY A 257 -5.54 -12.01 -4.38
N LEU A 258 -6.19 -11.82 -3.22
CA LEU A 258 -6.61 -10.48 -2.76
C LEU A 258 -5.45 -9.49 -2.64
N PRO A 259 -4.28 -9.83 -2.04
CA PRO A 259 -3.21 -8.85 -1.85
C PRO A 259 -2.53 -8.41 -3.15
N GLY A 260 -2.45 -9.29 -4.14
CA GLY A 260 -1.82 -9.04 -5.45
C GLY A 260 -2.83 -8.58 -6.49
N ALA A 261 -3.37 -9.55 -7.26
CA ALA A 261 -4.28 -9.28 -8.38
C ALA A 261 -5.52 -8.48 -7.96
N GLY A 262 -6.13 -8.80 -6.82
CA GLY A 262 -7.33 -8.09 -6.35
C GLY A 262 -7.07 -6.62 -6.04
N ASP A 263 -6.00 -6.31 -5.28
CA ASP A 263 -5.64 -4.92 -4.94
C ASP A 263 -5.08 -4.17 -6.16
N MET A 264 -4.40 -4.86 -7.09
CA MET A 264 -3.95 -4.27 -8.34
C MET A 264 -5.13 -3.93 -9.25
N PHE A 265 -6.13 -4.82 -9.37
CA PHE A 265 -7.33 -4.58 -10.16
C PHE A 265 -8.04 -3.30 -9.73
N VAL A 266 -8.37 -3.16 -8.44
CA VAL A 266 -9.06 -1.97 -7.94
C VAL A 266 -8.22 -0.70 -8.10
N THR A 267 -6.88 -0.82 -8.08
CA THR A 267 -5.97 0.30 -8.29
C THR A 267 -5.92 0.71 -9.77
N CYS A 268 -6.10 -0.23 -10.71
CA CYS A 268 -6.17 0.05 -12.15
C CYS A 268 -7.47 0.74 -12.57
N VAL A 269 -8.53 0.70 -11.76
CA VAL A 269 -9.80 1.40 -12.07
C VAL A 269 -9.65 2.92 -12.03
N GLY A 270 -8.67 3.44 -11.25
CA GLY A 270 -8.44 4.88 -11.21
C GLY A 270 -7.44 5.29 -10.13
N GLY A 271 -7.28 6.60 -9.98
CA GLY A 271 -6.43 7.19 -8.96
C GLY A 271 -5.07 7.66 -9.48
N ARG A 272 -4.23 8.11 -8.53
CA ARG A 272 -2.95 8.78 -8.84
C ARG A 272 -1.93 7.88 -9.55
N THR A 273 -1.90 6.59 -9.23
CA THR A 273 -0.99 5.62 -9.85
C THR A 273 -1.32 5.39 -11.32
N VAL A 274 -2.60 5.25 -11.64
CA VAL A 274 -3.08 5.16 -13.04
C VAL A 274 -2.76 6.44 -13.80
N ARG A 275 -3.00 7.61 -13.20
CA ARG A 275 -2.68 8.90 -13.83
C ARG A 275 -1.20 8.99 -14.20
N LEU A 276 -0.30 8.58 -13.31
CA LEU A 276 1.14 8.55 -13.60
C LEU A 276 1.45 7.65 -14.80
N GLY A 277 1.00 6.38 -14.80
CA GLY A 277 1.25 5.46 -15.91
C GLY A 277 0.65 5.94 -17.23
N THR A 278 -0.54 6.56 -17.19
CA THR A 278 -1.18 7.15 -18.38
C THR A 278 -0.34 8.29 -18.96
N LEU A 279 0.18 9.20 -18.13
CA LEU A 279 1.05 10.28 -18.61
C LEU A 279 2.32 9.75 -19.23
N LEU A 280 2.99 8.78 -18.58
CA LEU A 280 4.18 8.14 -19.13
C LEU A 280 3.89 7.42 -20.46
N GLY A 281 2.80 6.63 -20.53
CA GLY A 281 2.39 5.94 -21.75
C GLY A 281 1.99 6.88 -22.89
N LYS A 282 1.54 8.09 -22.57
CA LYS A 282 1.27 9.15 -23.55
C LYS A 282 2.55 9.75 -24.14
N GLY A 283 3.68 9.55 -23.47
CA GLY A 283 5.00 9.99 -23.91
C GLY A 283 5.60 11.12 -23.06
N HIS A 284 4.96 11.51 -21.96
CA HIS A 284 5.57 12.46 -21.03
C HIS A 284 6.75 11.81 -20.30
N SER A 285 7.79 12.59 -20.06
CA SER A 285 8.89 12.19 -19.18
C SER A 285 8.44 12.09 -17.73
N MET A 286 9.23 11.41 -16.90
CA MET A 286 8.95 11.34 -15.45
C MET A 286 8.98 12.71 -14.78
N SER A 287 9.79 13.67 -15.29
CA SER A 287 9.83 15.04 -14.78
C SER A 287 8.52 15.77 -15.04
N GLU A 288 8.07 15.78 -16.31
CA GLU A 288 6.81 16.41 -16.72
C GLU A 288 5.61 15.79 -15.99
N ALA A 289 5.57 14.44 -15.90
CA ALA A 289 4.50 13.75 -15.18
C ALA A 289 4.46 14.13 -13.69
N ARG A 290 5.63 14.34 -13.05
CA ARG A 290 5.73 14.81 -11.67
C ARG A 290 5.21 16.23 -11.50
N GLU A 291 5.52 17.12 -12.41
CA GLU A 291 5.00 18.50 -12.41
C GLU A 291 3.48 18.52 -12.57
N MET A 292 2.95 17.75 -13.53
CA MET A 292 1.50 17.63 -13.78
C MET A 292 0.73 16.99 -12.62
N LEU A 293 1.41 16.22 -11.77
CA LEU A 293 0.87 15.55 -10.59
C LEU A 293 1.36 16.19 -9.28
N ALA A 294 1.80 17.45 -9.33
CA ALA A 294 2.31 18.16 -8.15
C ALA A 294 1.32 18.10 -6.98
N GLY A 295 1.86 17.93 -5.76
CA GLY A 295 1.05 17.77 -4.54
C GLY A 295 0.48 16.36 -4.29
N LEU A 296 0.67 15.41 -5.22
CA LEU A 296 0.27 14.01 -5.04
C LEU A 296 1.47 13.14 -4.65
N THR A 297 1.26 12.22 -3.71
CA THR A 297 2.24 11.16 -3.43
C THR A 297 2.20 10.12 -4.55
N LEU A 298 3.33 9.88 -5.20
CA LEU A 298 3.47 8.96 -6.34
C LEU A 298 4.03 7.61 -5.86
N GLU A 299 3.24 6.85 -5.10
CA GLU A 299 3.66 5.58 -4.48
C GLU A 299 4.21 4.59 -5.51
N GLY A 300 3.58 4.49 -6.70
CA GLY A 300 4.08 3.62 -7.77
C GLY A 300 5.51 3.95 -8.18
N ALA A 301 5.83 5.24 -8.36
CA ALA A 301 7.19 5.66 -8.70
C ALA A 301 8.19 5.37 -7.57
N GLU A 302 7.78 5.55 -6.31
CA GLU A 302 8.65 5.25 -5.17
C GLU A 302 8.99 3.76 -5.08
N ILE A 303 8.01 2.88 -5.25
CA ILE A 303 8.26 1.43 -5.27
C ILE A 303 9.12 1.03 -6.47
N ILE A 304 8.90 1.60 -7.66
CA ILE A 304 9.76 1.34 -8.83
C ILE A 304 11.22 1.73 -8.53
N ARG A 305 11.48 2.88 -7.90
CA ARG A 305 12.83 3.29 -7.47
C ARG A 305 13.43 2.34 -6.44
N THR A 306 12.63 1.94 -5.45
CA THR A 306 13.05 0.99 -4.42
C THR A 306 13.45 -0.34 -5.04
N MET A 307 12.63 -0.86 -5.96
CA MET A 307 12.92 -2.11 -6.69
C MET A 307 14.10 -1.97 -7.65
N GLY A 308 14.33 -0.79 -8.22
CA GLY A 308 15.53 -0.52 -9.02
C GLY A 308 16.84 -0.74 -8.26
N ARG A 309 16.83 -0.53 -6.94
CA ARG A 309 17.95 -0.88 -6.04
C ARG A 309 17.90 -2.34 -5.58
N GLY A 310 16.70 -2.86 -5.31
CA GLY A 310 16.53 -4.21 -4.77
C GLY A 310 16.74 -5.33 -5.78
N ILE A 311 16.31 -5.18 -7.04
CA ILE A 311 16.46 -6.22 -8.07
C ILE A 311 17.93 -6.63 -8.28
N PRO A 312 18.89 -5.71 -8.49
CA PRO A 312 20.30 -6.10 -8.63
C PRO A 312 20.82 -6.89 -7.42
N ARG A 313 20.36 -6.55 -6.21
CA ARG A 313 20.74 -7.24 -4.99
C ARG A 313 20.18 -8.66 -4.91
N LEU A 314 18.91 -8.86 -5.30
CA LEU A 314 18.30 -10.19 -5.38
C LEU A 314 19.00 -11.05 -6.43
N VAL A 315 19.36 -10.49 -7.58
CA VAL A 315 20.11 -11.19 -8.64
C VAL A 315 21.52 -11.57 -8.16
N ALA A 316 22.25 -10.64 -7.55
CA ALA A 316 23.59 -10.91 -7.02
C ALA A 316 23.60 -12.02 -5.94
N ARG A 317 22.50 -12.19 -5.22
CA ARG A 317 22.31 -13.29 -4.24
C ARG A 317 21.79 -14.59 -4.86
N GLY A 318 21.61 -14.67 -6.17
CA GLY A 318 21.05 -15.85 -6.85
C GLY A 318 19.58 -16.14 -6.51
N ARG A 319 18.86 -15.15 -5.96
CA ARG A 319 17.45 -15.29 -5.56
C ARG A 319 16.49 -15.01 -6.72
N LEU A 320 16.93 -14.24 -7.70
CA LEU A 320 16.15 -13.83 -8.87
C LEU A 320 17.02 -13.90 -10.13
N GLY A 321 16.47 -14.44 -11.22
CA GLY A 321 17.11 -14.36 -12.54
C GLY A 321 16.96 -12.96 -13.14
N ALA A 322 18.01 -12.47 -13.81
CA ALA A 322 17.98 -11.11 -14.39
C ALA A 322 16.84 -10.89 -15.40
N ALA A 323 16.37 -11.95 -16.08
CA ALA A 323 15.31 -11.89 -17.09
C ALA A 323 13.89 -12.19 -16.53
N GLU A 324 13.75 -12.48 -15.24
CA GLU A 324 12.48 -12.98 -14.67
C GLU A 324 11.44 -11.89 -14.37
N VAL A 325 11.84 -10.62 -14.38
CA VAL A 325 10.96 -9.47 -14.09
C VAL A 325 11.12 -8.36 -15.15
N PRO A 326 10.89 -8.68 -16.43
CA PRO A 326 11.17 -7.76 -17.54
C PRO A 326 10.29 -6.50 -17.50
N LEU A 327 9.01 -6.60 -17.12
CA LEU A 327 8.12 -5.46 -17.00
C LEU A 327 8.59 -4.52 -15.90
N LEU A 328 8.91 -5.04 -14.70
CA LEU A 328 9.38 -4.20 -13.61
C LEU A 328 10.72 -3.53 -13.93
N ARG A 329 11.64 -4.23 -14.60
CA ARG A 329 12.90 -3.63 -15.08
C ARG A 329 12.64 -2.52 -16.08
N ARG A 330 11.70 -2.71 -17.01
CA ARG A 330 11.32 -1.67 -17.94
C ARG A 330 10.72 -0.45 -17.23
N LEU A 331 9.93 -0.66 -16.18
CA LEU A 331 9.42 0.44 -15.36
C LEU A 331 10.55 1.18 -14.63
N VAL A 332 11.59 0.48 -14.18
CA VAL A 332 12.80 1.11 -13.63
C VAL A 332 13.48 1.96 -14.70
N ASP A 333 13.66 1.44 -15.92
CA ASP A 333 14.25 2.19 -17.02
C ASP A 333 13.49 3.49 -17.31
N ILE A 334 12.17 3.44 -17.34
CA ILE A 334 11.32 4.61 -17.59
C ILE A 334 11.38 5.61 -16.43
N VAL A 335 11.19 5.13 -15.19
CA VAL A 335 10.98 6.01 -14.03
C VAL A 335 12.29 6.50 -13.42
N VAL A 336 13.35 5.68 -13.48
CA VAL A 336 14.66 5.98 -12.86
C VAL A 336 15.66 6.46 -13.90
N ASN A 337 15.76 5.75 -15.03
CA ASN A 337 16.76 6.04 -16.06
C ASN A 337 16.26 7.01 -17.14
N GLY A 338 14.98 7.41 -17.10
CA GLY A 338 14.40 8.40 -18.01
C GLY A 338 14.23 7.91 -19.46
N LEU A 339 14.23 6.59 -19.69
CA LEU A 339 14.01 6.04 -21.03
C LEU A 339 12.55 6.23 -21.48
N PRO A 340 12.28 6.34 -22.79
CA PRO A 340 10.93 6.45 -23.31
C PRO A 340 10.03 5.28 -22.87
N ALA A 341 8.75 5.54 -22.65
CA ALA A 341 7.78 4.53 -22.21
C ALA A 341 7.30 3.66 -23.40
N GLU A 342 8.23 2.97 -24.02
CA GLU A 342 7.92 1.98 -25.07
C GLU A 342 7.56 0.63 -24.44
N ILE A 343 6.48 0.01 -24.92
CA ILE A 343 6.04 -1.31 -24.45
C ILE A 343 6.69 -2.37 -25.35
N LEU A 344 7.70 -3.03 -24.82
CA LEU A 344 8.48 -4.03 -25.56
C LEU A 344 7.85 -5.44 -25.35
N LEU A 345 6.77 -5.73 -26.10
CA LEU A 345 5.99 -6.96 -25.93
C LEU A 345 6.83 -8.23 -26.09
N ASP A 346 7.74 -8.26 -27.07
CA ASP A 346 8.63 -9.42 -27.28
C ASP A 346 9.54 -9.66 -26.08
N ALA A 347 9.98 -8.62 -25.39
CA ALA A 347 10.78 -8.74 -24.18
C ALA A 347 9.96 -9.28 -23.00
N PHE A 348 8.66 -8.98 -22.95
CA PHE A 348 7.78 -9.41 -21.85
C PHE A 348 7.27 -10.83 -22.08
N PHE A 349 6.92 -11.20 -23.31
CA PHE A 349 6.23 -12.44 -23.63
C PHE A 349 7.06 -13.41 -24.48
N GLY A 350 8.17 -12.98 -25.09
CA GLY A 350 9.01 -13.79 -25.95
C GLY A 350 9.63 -15.06 -25.29
N GLY A 351 9.70 -15.08 -23.97
CA GLY A 351 10.09 -16.25 -23.17
C GLY A 351 8.94 -17.13 -22.69
N ALA A 352 7.68 -16.64 -22.80
CA ALA A 352 6.49 -17.33 -22.28
C ALA A 352 5.96 -18.45 -23.20
N ALA A 353 6.51 -18.60 -24.40
CA ALA A 353 6.19 -19.71 -25.31
C ALA A 353 6.72 -21.08 -24.83
N ARG A 354 7.19 -21.17 -23.59
CA ARG A 354 7.68 -22.41 -22.96
C ARG A 354 6.92 -22.66 -21.64
N VAL A 355 5.61 -22.72 -21.70
CA VAL A 355 4.77 -23.31 -20.65
C VAL A 355 4.51 -24.77 -21.00
#